data_0d8f05774d7653ff2d18fef60901ccc8
#
_entry.id   0d8f05774d7653ff2d18fef60901ccc8
#
_cell.length_a   1.000
_cell.length_b   1.000
_cell.length_c   1.000
_cell.angle_alpha   90.00
_cell.angle_beta   90.00
_cell.angle_gamma   90.00
#
_symmetry.space_group_name_H-M   'P 1'
#
loop_
_entity.id
_entity.type
_entity.pdbx_description
1 polymer ?
#
loop_
_entity_poly.entity_id
_entity_poly.type
_entity_poly.pdbx_seq_one_letter_code
_entity_poly.pdbx_strand_id
1 'polypeptide(L)'
;WCDFPQELTLRFQGRVAVQQVQVLSHQFKIASRVELYIGALPAGTPMPATGCAGVAFSRLGHFSLDSNERSKYQARELKTVYVPQATEGLYLRLVLHKCHVNEYNLYNQLGVLAVRVVGSGPGAISPQDAERQESLQALSSAPALPSTPRQDGAMDSGVAAMLADLQAAKETAVSQEDYDEAKRIKERIDVVRNAGAQITELTRRKAEAVGREDYDLAKRLKDQL
;
A
#
# COMPACT_ATOMS: atom_id res chain seq x y z
N TRP A 1 26.84 -4.52 -0.42
CA TRP A 1 26.17 -5.80 -0.11
C TRP A 1 25.36 -5.59 1.16
N CYS A 2 24.20 -6.23 1.21
CA CYS A 2 23.30 -6.15 2.36
C CYS A 2 23.51 -7.37 3.25
N ASP A 3 23.75 -7.16 4.53
CA ASP A 3 23.83 -8.26 5.50
C ASP A 3 22.43 -8.69 5.94
N PHE A 4 22.24 -9.99 6.16
CA PHE A 4 20.96 -10.56 6.58
C PHE A 4 21.12 -11.31 7.91
N PRO A 5 20.03 -11.36 8.71
CA PRO A 5 18.72 -10.73 8.50
C PRO A 5 18.74 -9.21 8.76
N GLN A 6 17.80 -8.49 8.14
CA GLN A 6 17.51 -7.08 8.44
C GLN A 6 16.33 -6.99 9.41
N GLU A 7 16.35 -6.02 10.32
CA GLU A 7 15.29 -5.83 11.29
C GLU A 7 14.63 -4.47 11.12
N LEU A 8 13.30 -4.47 11.10
CA LEU A 8 12.47 -3.28 11.17
C LEU A 8 11.63 -3.34 12.43
N THR A 9 11.83 -2.41 13.35
CA THR A 9 11.05 -2.33 14.60
C THR A 9 10.19 -1.07 14.60
N LEU A 10 8.88 -1.27 14.72
CA LEU A 10 7.87 -0.22 14.82
C LEU A 10 7.46 -0.08 16.29
N ARG A 11 7.37 1.14 16.78
CA ARG A 11 6.90 1.47 18.13
C ARG A 11 5.50 2.07 18.03
N PHE A 12 4.57 1.56 18.81
CA PHE A 12 3.23 2.11 18.96
C PHE A 12 3.21 3.23 20.00
N GLN A 13 2.22 4.11 19.92
CA GLN A 13 2.01 5.17 20.90
C GLN A 13 1.58 4.65 22.29
N GLY A 14 1.03 3.43 22.33
CA GLY A 14 0.59 2.75 23.53
C GLY A 14 0.46 1.26 23.29
N ARG A 15 -0.03 0.51 24.29
CA ARG A 15 -0.30 -0.93 24.12
C ARG A 15 -1.40 -1.13 23.09
N VAL A 16 -1.13 -1.97 22.11
CA VAL A 16 -2.03 -2.31 21.01
C VAL A 16 -2.24 -3.83 20.99
N ALA A 17 -3.48 -4.26 20.96
CA ALA A 17 -3.83 -5.65 20.68
C ALA A 17 -3.84 -5.84 19.15
N VAL A 18 -2.76 -6.42 18.62
CA VAL A 18 -2.57 -6.62 17.17
C VAL A 18 -3.43 -7.80 16.71
N GLN A 19 -4.26 -7.55 15.69
CA GLN A 19 -5.14 -8.55 15.08
C GLN A 19 -4.68 -8.92 13.66
N GLN A 20 -4.11 -7.96 12.93
CA GLN A 20 -3.70 -8.17 11.56
C GLN A 20 -2.50 -7.28 11.24
N VAL A 21 -1.58 -7.81 10.44
CA VAL A 21 -0.44 -7.07 9.88
C VAL A 21 -0.48 -7.20 8.37
N GLN A 22 -0.41 -6.08 7.68
CA GLN A 22 -0.30 -6.02 6.22
C GLN A 22 1.08 -5.47 5.86
N VAL A 23 1.76 -6.13 4.95
CA VAL A 23 3.09 -5.73 4.47
C VAL A 23 3.04 -5.61 2.96
N LEU A 24 3.32 -4.42 2.44
CA LEU A 24 3.47 -4.16 1.01
C LEU A 24 4.94 -4.25 0.64
N SER A 25 5.28 -5.24 -0.17
CA SER A 25 6.64 -5.48 -0.64
C SER A 25 6.99 -4.66 -1.89
N HIS A 26 8.28 -4.41 -2.07
CA HIS A 26 8.81 -3.88 -3.32
C HIS A 26 8.68 -4.92 -4.45
N GLN A 27 8.65 -4.48 -5.71
CA GLN A 27 8.43 -5.35 -6.86
C GLN A 27 9.58 -6.31 -7.18
N PHE A 28 10.83 -6.00 -6.80
CA PHE A 28 12.02 -6.84 -7.05
C PHE A 28 13.03 -6.89 -5.89
N LYS A 29 12.91 -6.04 -4.85
CA LYS A 29 13.71 -6.09 -3.62
C LYS A 29 12.92 -6.81 -2.53
N ILE A 30 12.67 -8.10 -2.72
CA ILE A 30 11.66 -8.86 -1.97
C ILE A 30 12.35 -9.82 -1.00
N ALA A 31 12.00 -9.77 0.28
CA ALA A 31 12.42 -10.75 1.27
C ALA A 31 11.78 -12.11 0.95
N SER A 32 12.58 -13.19 0.95
CA SER A 32 12.01 -14.53 0.76
C SER A 32 11.13 -14.97 1.94
N ARG A 33 11.47 -14.48 3.13
CA ARG A 33 10.76 -14.79 4.38
C ARG A 33 10.80 -13.60 5.31
N VAL A 34 9.70 -13.36 6.01
CA VAL A 34 9.56 -12.34 7.05
C VAL A 34 9.02 -12.99 8.32
N GLU A 35 9.68 -12.78 9.45
CA GLU A 35 9.19 -13.18 10.76
C GLU A 35 8.61 -11.98 11.50
N LEU A 36 7.54 -12.20 12.23
CA LEU A 36 6.85 -11.18 13.03
C LEU A 36 7.02 -11.46 14.50
N TYR A 37 7.36 -10.41 15.24
CA TYR A 37 7.47 -10.45 16.71
C TYR A 37 6.69 -9.28 17.31
N ILE A 38 6.02 -9.54 18.43
CA ILE A 38 5.41 -8.51 19.25
C ILE A 38 6.31 -8.25 20.47
N GLY A 39 6.56 -6.99 20.76
CA GLY A 39 7.40 -6.57 21.88
C GLY A 39 6.59 -5.99 23.03
N ALA A 40 6.83 -6.46 24.22
CA ALA A 40 6.23 -5.93 25.44
C ALA A 40 7.30 -5.54 26.46
N LEU A 41 6.99 -4.52 27.26
CA LEU A 41 7.78 -4.16 28.43
C LEU A 41 7.16 -4.80 29.67
N PRO A 42 7.96 -5.29 30.63
CA PRO A 42 7.47 -5.72 31.93
C PRO A 42 6.68 -4.60 32.62
N ALA A 43 5.71 -4.99 33.44
CA ALA A 43 4.92 -4.01 34.19
C ALA A 43 5.83 -3.14 35.07
N GLY A 44 5.57 -1.82 35.07
CA GLY A 44 6.35 -0.86 35.85
C GLY A 44 7.68 -0.43 35.20
N THR A 45 8.07 -1.00 34.07
CA THR A 45 9.27 -0.56 33.35
C THR A 45 8.96 0.72 32.54
N PRO A 46 9.73 1.80 32.72
CA PRO A 46 9.53 3.01 31.94
C PRO A 46 9.83 2.75 30.45
N MET A 47 9.08 3.42 29.61
CA MET A 47 9.27 3.30 28.17
C MET A 47 10.62 3.90 27.77
N PRO A 48 11.50 3.19 27.03
CA PRO A 48 12.77 3.75 26.62
C PRO A 48 12.54 4.98 25.72
N ALA A 49 13.33 6.04 25.92
CA ALA A 49 13.23 7.25 25.12
C ALA A 49 13.51 6.96 23.64
N THR A 50 14.47 6.09 23.37
CA THR A 50 14.85 5.63 22.02
C THR A 50 15.12 4.13 22.00
N GLY A 51 14.87 3.50 20.85
CA GLY A 51 15.16 2.07 20.65
C GLY A 51 14.18 1.13 21.37
N CYS A 52 14.65 -0.07 21.66
CA CYS A 52 13.85 -1.16 22.26
C CYS A 52 14.59 -1.87 23.40
N ALA A 53 15.41 -1.11 24.18
CA ALA A 53 16.12 -1.67 25.34
C ALA A 53 15.13 -2.20 26.39
N GLY A 54 15.36 -3.40 26.92
CA GLY A 54 14.51 -4.02 27.91
C GLY A 54 13.18 -4.59 27.39
N VAL A 55 12.91 -4.51 26.08
CA VAL A 55 11.71 -5.08 25.47
C VAL A 55 11.87 -6.57 25.28
N ALA A 56 10.93 -7.36 25.80
CA ALA A 56 10.83 -8.79 25.52
C ALA A 56 10.02 -9.01 24.26
N PHE A 57 10.60 -9.68 23.26
CA PHE A 57 9.95 -9.98 22.00
C PHE A 57 9.45 -11.42 21.96
N SER A 58 8.16 -11.62 21.70
CA SER A 58 7.52 -12.91 21.46
C SER A 58 7.22 -13.08 19.99
N ARG A 59 7.52 -14.24 19.43
CA ARG A 59 7.30 -14.54 18.02
C ARG A 59 5.82 -14.77 17.75
N LEU A 60 5.27 -14.04 16.78
CA LEU A 60 3.89 -14.21 16.28
C LEU A 60 3.80 -15.27 15.18
N GLY A 61 4.85 -15.37 14.37
CA GLY A 61 4.87 -16.27 13.23
C GLY A 61 5.80 -15.82 12.12
N HIS A 62 5.58 -16.36 10.93
CA HIS A 62 6.31 -15.97 9.74
C HIS A 62 5.43 -16.12 8.50
N PHE A 63 5.82 -15.45 7.42
CA PHE A 63 5.26 -15.62 6.10
C PHE A 63 6.34 -15.52 5.04
N SER A 64 6.07 -16.05 3.85
CA SER A 64 6.92 -15.92 2.68
C SER A 64 6.28 -14.97 1.68
N LEU A 65 7.12 -14.28 0.92
CA LEU A 65 6.73 -13.44 -0.20
C LEU A 65 7.18 -14.13 -1.50
N ASP A 66 6.42 -13.93 -2.57
CA ASP A 66 6.73 -14.48 -3.89
C ASP A 66 7.93 -13.75 -4.52
N SER A 67 8.69 -14.46 -5.38
CA SER A 67 9.80 -13.85 -6.12
C SER A 67 9.37 -12.81 -7.14
N ASN A 68 8.10 -12.80 -7.49
CA ASN A 68 7.46 -11.90 -8.46
C ASN A 68 7.94 -12.03 -9.92
N GLU A 69 8.65 -13.11 -10.24
CA GLU A 69 9.14 -13.39 -11.60
C GLU A 69 8.00 -13.55 -12.61
N ARG A 70 6.87 -14.17 -12.18
CA ARG A 70 5.71 -14.40 -13.02
C ARG A 70 5.09 -13.11 -13.56
N SER A 71 5.14 -12.03 -12.78
CA SER A 71 4.66 -10.71 -13.19
C SER A 71 5.73 -9.91 -13.96
N LYS A 72 6.92 -10.50 -14.19
CA LYS A 72 8.10 -9.80 -14.72
C LYS A 72 8.44 -8.56 -13.87
N TYR A 73 8.32 -8.69 -12.55
CA TYR A 73 8.60 -7.64 -11.56
C TYR A 73 7.74 -6.38 -11.71
N GLN A 74 6.56 -6.47 -12.30
CA GLN A 74 5.67 -5.31 -12.50
C GLN A 74 4.61 -5.17 -11.41
N ALA A 75 4.31 -6.24 -10.67
CA ALA A 75 3.38 -6.22 -9.55
C ALA A 75 4.09 -5.95 -8.22
N ARG A 76 3.30 -5.67 -7.18
CA ARG A 76 3.74 -5.57 -5.79
C ARG A 76 2.85 -6.46 -4.95
N GLU A 77 3.44 -7.30 -4.10
CA GLU A 77 2.68 -8.18 -3.23
C GLU A 77 2.27 -7.45 -1.95
N LEU A 78 0.97 -7.43 -1.67
CA LEU A 78 0.42 -7.06 -0.37
C LEU A 78 0.12 -8.33 0.42
N LYS A 79 0.94 -8.64 1.41
CA LYS A 79 0.74 -9.79 2.28
C LYS A 79 -0.04 -9.40 3.51
N THR A 80 -1.15 -10.10 3.74
CA THR A 80 -1.97 -9.93 4.93
C THR A 80 -1.80 -11.14 5.86
N VAL A 81 -1.44 -10.88 7.10
CA VAL A 81 -1.23 -11.89 8.13
C VAL A 81 -2.19 -11.62 9.28
N TYR A 82 -3.00 -12.60 9.62
CA TYR A 82 -3.88 -12.56 10.78
C TYR A 82 -3.16 -13.14 11.99
N VAL A 83 -3.30 -12.47 13.13
CA VAL A 83 -2.81 -12.96 14.42
C VAL A 83 -3.97 -13.71 15.08
N PRO A 84 -3.89 -15.05 15.25
CA PRO A 84 -5.03 -15.87 15.67
C PRO A 84 -5.62 -15.50 17.04
N GLN A 85 -4.76 -15.03 17.93
CA GLN A 85 -5.15 -14.45 19.22
C GLN A 85 -4.58 -13.05 19.29
N ALA A 86 -5.44 -12.05 19.48
CA ALA A 86 -5.02 -10.67 19.63
C ALA A 86 -3.95 -10.58 20.71
N THR A 87 -2.71 -10.30 20.30
CA THR A 87 -1.56 -10.25 21.20
C THR A 87 -1.21 -8.79 21.46
N GLU A 88 -1.16 -8.44 22.74
CA GLU A 88 -0.84 -7.07 23.15
C GLU A 88 0.66 -6.79 23.14
N GLY A 89 1.02 -5.61 22.64
CA GLY A 89 2.40 -5.15 22.65
C GLY A 89 2.54 -3.65 22.44
N LEU A 90 3.76 -3.20 22.62
CA LEU A 90 4.20 -1.81 22.41
C LEU A 90 5.04 -1.68 21.13
N TYR A 91 5.56 -2.79 20.64
CA TYR A 91 6.44 -2.85 19.49
C TYR A 91 6.04 -4.00 18.56
N LEU A 92 6.18 -3.76 17.27
CA LEU A 92 6.13 -4.80 16.24
C LEU A 92 7.50 -4.86 15.57
N ARG A 93 8.11 -6.04 15.53
CA ARG A 93 9.39 -6.25 14.84
C ARG A 93 9.18 -7.20 13.67
N LEU A 94 9.69 -6.80 12.53
CA LEU A 94 9.80 -7.61 11.32
C LEU A 94 11.27 -8.00 11.15
N VAL A 95 11.54 -9.28 11.06
CA VAL A 95 12.86 -9.81 10.73
C VAL A 95 12.82 -10.31 9.29
N LEU A 96 13.51 -9.59 8.43
CA LEU A 96 13.52 -9.78 6.98
C LEU A 96 14.74 -10.66 6.62
N HIS A 97 14.47 -11.84 6.12
CA HIS A 97 15.52 -12.78 5.68
C HIS A 97 16.04 -12.43 4.29
N LYS A 98 16.92 -13.28 3.74
CA LYS A 98 17.54 -13.06 2.42
C LYS A 98 16.52 -12.67 1.38
N CYS A 99 16.90 -11.78 0.48
CA CYS A 99 16.07 -11.43 -0.67
C CYS A 99 16.04 -12.54 -1.72
N HIS A 100 15.02 -12.53 -2.58
CA HIS A 100 15.05 -13.27 -3.84
C HIS A 100 16.10 -12.65 -4.77
N VAL A 101 16.96 -13.49 -5.34
CA VAL A 101 18.01 -13.06 -6.26
C VAL A 101 17.38 -12.80 -7.63
N ASN A 102 17.63 -11.62 -8.20
CA ASN A 102 17.17 -11.26 -9.53
C ASN A 102 18.08 -10.18 -10.14
N GLU A 103 18.00 -9.98 -11.44
CA GLU A 103 18.83 -9.06 -12.21
C GLU A 103 18.66 -7.57 -11.86
N TYR A 104 17.50 -7.18 -11.27
CA TYR A 104 17.18 -5.80 -10.87
C TYR A 104 17.66 -5.46 -9.46
N ASN A 105 18.14 -6.45 -8.69
CA ASN A 105 18.57 -6.29 -7.30
C ASN A 105 20.03 -6.72 -7.09
N LEU A 106 20.93 -6.12 -7.84
CA LEU A 106 22.37 -6.48 -7.86
C LEU A 106 23.05 -6.40 -6.48
N TYR A 107 22.54 -5.55 -5.58
CA TYR A 107 23.10 -5.34 -4.25
C TYR A 107 22.40 -6.15 -3.16
N ASN A 108 21.47 -7.04 -3.53
CA ASN A 108 20.67 -7.87 -2.61
C ASN A 108 19.97 -7.05 -1.52
N GLN A 109 19.39 -5.90 -1.90
CA GLN A 109 18.67 -5.03 -0.99
C GLN A 109 17.27 -5.55 -0.70
N LEU A 110 16.68 -5.09 0.42
CA LEU A 110 15.29 -5.33 0.79
C LEU A 110 14.50 -4.03 0.70
N GLY A 111 13.25 -4.13 0.25
CA GLY A 111 12.33 -3.01 0.12
C GLY A 111 10.96 -3.34 0.71
N VAL A 112 10.65 -2.72 1.83
CA VAL A 112 9.30 -2.69 2.39
C VAL A 112 8.70 -1.31 2.10
N LEU A 113 7.60 -1.26 1.38
CA LEU A 113 6.98 0.00 0.97
C LEU A 113 6.01 0.52 2.03
N ALA A 114 5.26 -0.40 2.65
CA ALA A 114 4.33 -0.02 3.72
C ALA A 114 4.14 -1.19 4.69
N VAL A 115 3.88 -0.85 5.94
CA VAL A 115 3.41 -1.77 6.97
C VAL A 115 2.17 -1.15 7.60
N ARG A 116 1.04 -1.85 7.54
CA ARG A 116 -0.21 -1.47 8.20
C ARG A 116 -0.50 -2.47 9.31
N VAL A 117 -0.81 -1.96 10.48
CA VAL A 117 -1.20 -2.78 11.64
C VAL A 117 -2.66 -2.48 11.97
N VAL A 118 -3.47 -3.51 12.04
CA VAL A 118 -4.87 -3.44 12.45
C VAL A 118 -5.00 -4.08 13.83
N GLY A 119 -5.64 -3.36 14.74
CA GLY A 119 -5.80 -3.80 16.11
C GLY A 119 -6.56 -2.77 16.94
N SER A 120 -6.65 -3.01 18.24
CA SER A 120 -7.30 -2.10 19.18
C SER A 120 -6.30 -1.60 20.23
N GLY A 121 -6.40 -0.34 20.61
CA GLY A 121 -5.51 0.27 21.61
C GLY A 121 -5.55 1.79 21.58
N PRO A 122 -4.84 2.45 22.49
CA PRO A 122 -4.69 3.91 22.47
C PRO A 122 -4.03 4.36 21.17
N GLY A 123 -4.64 5.30 20.47
CA GLY A 123 -4.19 5.77 19.17
C GLY A 123 -4.65 4.90 17.99
N ALA A 124 -5.49 3.90 18.22
CA ALA A 124 -6.19 3.23 17.13
C ALA A 124 -7.15 4.22 16.47
N ILE A 125 -6.93 4.46 15.19
CA ILE A 125 -7.82 5.29 14.38
C ILE A 125 -9.01 4.40 14.02
N SER A 126 -10.24 4.87 14.30
CA SER A 126 -11.43 4.13 13.88
C SER A 126 -11.44 4.02 12.34
N PRO A 127 -12.06 2.98 11.75
CA PRO A 127 -12.17 2.90 10.30
C PRO A 127 -12.76 4.17 9.66
N GLN A 128 -13.70 4.82 10.33
CA GLN A 128 -14.32 6.08 9.90
C GLN A 128 -13.37 7.28 10.02
N ASP A 129 -12.50 7.31 11.04
CA ASP A 129 -11.50 8.36 11.20
C ASP A 129 -10.31 8.17 10.26
N ALA A 130 -9.98 6.91 9.89
CA ALA A 130 -8.96 6.60 8.90
C ALA A 130 -9.36 7.10 7.51
N GLU A 131 -10.60 6.86 7.07
CA GLU A 131 -11.15 7.40 5.82
C GLU A 131 -11.21 8.94 5.84
N ARG A 132 -11.51 9.52 6.99
CA ARG A 132 -11.54 10.97 7.17
C ARG A 132 -10.13 11.59 7.16
N GLN A 133 -9.13 10.93 7.74
CA GLN A 133 -7.73 11.38 7.70
C GLN A 133 -7.12 11.25 6.30
N GLU A 134 -7.39 10.17 5.58
CA GLU A 134 -6.99 10.05 4.17
C GLU A 134 -7.64 11.15 3.32
N SER A 135 -8.92 11.45 3.55
CA SER A 135 -9.63 12.54 2.88
C SER A 135 -9.06 13.93 3.26
N LEU A 136 -8.66 14.15 4.52
CA LEU A 136 -8.06 15.42 4.97
C LEU A 136 -6.61 15.59 4.51
N GLN A 137 -5.82 14.52 4.42
CA GLN A 137 -4.48 14.56 3.85
C GLN A 137 -4.50 14.80 2.34
N ALA A 138 -5.46 14.21 1.64
CA ALA A 138 -5.71 14.51 0.22
C ALA A 138 -6.11 15.98 0.00
N LEU A 139 -6.85 16.58 0.95
CA LEU A 139 -7.26 18.00 0.89
C LEU A 139 -6.13 18.97 1.29
N SER A 140 -5.19 18.57 2.15
CA SER A 140 -4.10 19.46 2.62
C SER A 140 -2.91 19.52 1.67
N SER A 141 -2.81 18.60 0.71
CA SER A 141 -1.78 18.57 -0.32
C SER A 141 -2.21 19.16 -1.68
N ALA A 142 -3.43 19.70 -1.78
CA ALA A 142 -3.92 20.33 -2.99
C ALA A 142 -3.76 21.85 -2.95
N PRO A 143 -3.12 22.49 -3.96
CA PRO A 143 -3.18 23.94 -4.12
C PRO A 143 -4.61 24.35 -4.49
N ALA A 144 -5.12 25.38 -3.82
CA ALA A 144 -6.46 25.90 -3.97
C ALA A 144 -6.76 26.32 -5.42
N LEU A 145 -7.79 25.72 -6.02
CA LEU A 145 -8.41 26.16 -7.28
C LEU A 145 -9.96 26.21 -7.14
N PRO A 146 -10.61 27.10 -7.92
CA PRO A 146 -11.98 27.53 -7.66
C PRO A 146 -13.04 26.51 -8.06
N SER A 147 -14.12 26.54 -7.30
CA SER A 147 -15.34 25.75 -7.39
C SER A 147 -16.05 25.78 -8.75
N THR A 148 -16.27 24.61 -9.35
CA THR A 148 -17.35 24.35 -10.29
C THR A 148 -17.95 22.95 -10.07
N PRO A 149 -19.20 22.67 -10.49
CA PRO A 149 -20.09 21.76 -9.78
C PRO A 149 -19.89 20.27 -10.09
N ARG A 150 -20.25 19.46 -9.09
CA ARG A 150 -20.28 17.99 -9.08
C ARG A 150 -20.99 17.41 -10.31
N GLN A 151 -20.32 16.49 -10.98
CA GLN A 151 -20.96 15.43 -11.74
C GLN A 151 -20.43 14.08 -11.22
N ASP A 152 -21.38 13.23 -10.83
CA ASP A 152 -21.19 11.90 -10.28
C ASP A 152 -20.56 10.97 -11.32
N GLY A 153 -19.39 10.45 -10.97
CA GLY A 153 -18.66 9.43 -11.72
C GLY A 153 -17.30 9.20 -11.04
N ALA A 154 -17.29 8.45 -9.93
CA ALA A 154 -16.07 8.16 -9.20
C ALA A 154 -15.09 7.38 -10.09
N MET A 155 -14.17 8.09 -10.75
CA MET A 155 -12.96 7.46 -11.29
C MET A 155 -12.12 6.95 -10.13
N ASP A 156 -11.60 5.73 -10.28
CA ASP A 156 -10.70 5.09 -9.32
C ASP A 156 -9.57 6.07 -8.95
N SER A 157 -9.39 6.31 -7.66
CA SER A 157 -8.46 7.29 -7.09
C SER A 157 -7.02 7.12 -7.63
N GLY A 158 -6.63 5.90 -7.98
CA GLY A 158 -5.33 5.60 -8.60
C GLY A 158 -5.20 6.15 -10.03
N VAL A 159 -6.26 6.09 -10.82
CA VAL A 159 -6.28 6.62 -12.20
C VAL A 159 -6.26 8.15 -12.17
N ALA A 160 -6.96 8.77 -11.22
CA ALA A 160 -6.98 10.22 -11.05
C ALA A 160 -5.59 10.78 -10.66
N ALA A 161 -4.90 10.12 -9.73
CA ALA A 161 -3.54 10.49 -9.34
C ALA A 161 -2.56 10.36 -10.52
N MET A 162 -2.61 9.26 -11.26
CA MET A 162 -1.75 9.04 -12.43
C MET A 162 -1.99 10.07 -13.54
N LEU A 163 -3.25 10.50 -13.75
CA LEU A 163 -3.59 11.55 -14.70
C LEU A 163 -3.04 12.91 -14.27
N ALA A 164 -3.08 13.23 -12.97
CA ALA A 164 -2.53 14.47 -12.44
C ALA A 164 -1.00 14.54 -12.64
N ASP A 165 -0.28 13.45 -12.35
CA ASP A 165 1.16 13.37 -12.55
C ASP A 165 1.56 13.54 -14.04
N LEU A 166 0.82 12.88 -14.95
CA LEU A 166 1.04 13.03 -16.38
C LEU A 166 0.72 14.43 -16.89
N GLN A 167 -0.29 15.09 -16.33
CA GLN A 167 -0.62 16.48 -16.68
C GLN A 167 0.49 17.44 -16.26
N ALA A 168 1.01 17.30 -15.02
CA ALA A 168 2.13 18.10 -14.54
C ALA A 168 3.39 17.89 -15.39
N ALA A 169 3.70 16.65 -15.76
CA ALA A 169 4.81 16.33 -16.64
C ALA A 169 4.64 16.97 -18.05
N LYS A 170 3.42 16.96 -18.60
CA LYS A 170 3.12 17.62 -19.89
C LYS A 170 3.34 19.13 -19.80
N GLU A 171 2.88 19.77 -18.71
CA GLU A 171 3.07 21.22 -18.52
C GLU A 171 4.56 21.58 -18.40
N THR A 172 5.34 20.73 -17.72
CA THR A 172 6.79 20.89 -17.63
C THR A 172 7.45 20.78 -19.01
N ALA A 173 7.09 19.78 -19.83
CA ALA A 173 7.62 19.63 -21.19
C ALA A 173 7.26 20.83 -22.07
N VAL A 174 6.03 21.36 -21.96
CA VAL A 174 5.62 22.58 -22.69
C VAL A 174 6.41 23.79 -22.22
N SER A 175 6.70 23.96 -20.94
CA SER A 175 7.50 25.07 -20.42
C SER A 175 8.97 25.02 -20.86
N GLN A 176 9.45 23.82 -21.18
CA GLN A 176 10.81 23.59 -21.73
C GLN A 176 10.85 23.60 -23.25
N GLU A 177 9.71 23.95 -23.90
CA GLU A 177 9.55 23.95 -25.37
C GLU A 177 9.77 22.57 -26.02
N ASP A 178 9.75 21.48 -25.25
CA ASP A 178 9.83 20.10 -25.75
C ASP A 178 8.45 19.61 -26.20
N TYR A 179 8.05 20.03 -27.39
CA TYR A 179 6.73 19.70 -27.94
C TYR A 179 6.59 18.23 -28.33
N ASP A 180 7.69 17.53 -28.62
CA ASP A 180 7.66 16.11 -28.96
C ASP A 180 7.37 15.27 -27.73
N GLU A 181 8.01 15.58 -26.60
CA GLU A 181 7.72 14.91 -25.33
C GLU A 181 6.31 15.27 -24.80
N ALA A 182 5.90 16.54 -24.91
CA ALA A 182 4.55 16.96 -24.57
C ALA A 182 3.47 16.21 -25.35
N LYS A 183 3.71 15.91 -26.64
CA LYS A 183 2.82 15.12 -27.49
C LYS A 183 2.74 13.67 -27.03
N ARG A 184 3.86 13.03 -26.73
CA ARG A 184 3.92 11.65 -26.19
C ARG A 184 3.17 11.53 -24.87
N ILE A 185 3.37 12.50 -23.99
CA ILE A 185 2.67 12.51 -22.68
C ILE A 185 1.17 12.71 -22.90
N LYS A 186 0.74 13.54 -23.83
CA LYS A 186 -0.68 13.70 -24.18
C LYS A 186 -1.30 12.39 -24.66
N GLU A 187 -0.63 11.65 -25.54
CA GLU A 187 -1.10 10.35 -26.01
C GLU A 187 -1.25 9.35 -24.84
N ARG A 188 -0.31 9.36 -23.89
CA ARG A 188 -0.41 8.54 -22.67
C ARG A 188 -1.59 8.95 -21.77
N ILE A 189 -1.85 10.24 -21.61
CA ILE A 189 -3.02 10.76 -20.88
C ILE A 189 -4.32 10.23 -21.50
N ASP A 190 -4.42 10.27 -22.83
CA ASP A 190 -5.62 9.81 -23.54
C ASP A 190 -5.84 8.30 -23.37
N VAL A 191 -4.76 7.50 -23.40
CA VAL A 191 -4.83 6.05 -23.14
C VAL A 191 -5.30 5.76 -21.71
N VAL A 192 -4.73 6.43 -20.69
CA VAL A 192 -5.09 6.24 -19.29
C VAL A 192 -6.54 6.68 -19.03
N ARG A 193 -6.98 7.79 -19.62
CA ARG A 193 -8.36 8.28 -19.51
C ARG A 193 -9.35 7.29 -20.12
N ASN A 194 -9.05 6.75 -21.29
CA ASN A 194 -9.91 5.77 -21.95
C ASN A 194 -9.99 4.45 -21.16
N ALA A 195 -8.86 3.97 -20.63
CA ALA A 195 -8.83 2.79 -19.76
C ALA A 195 -9.64 3.02 -18.48
N GLY A 196 -9.48 4.17 -17.82
CA GLY A 196 -10.26 4.54 -16.64
C GLY A 196 -11.77 4.58 -16.90
N ALA A 197 -12.19 5.13 -18.04
CA ALA A 197 -13.59 5.15 -18.44
C ALA A 197 -14.15 3.72 -18.68
N GLN A 198 -13.37 2.84 -19.27
CA GLN A 198 -13.76 1.44 -19.48
C GLN A 198 -13.90 0.68 -18.15
N ILE A 199 -12.97 0.86 -17.22
CA ILE A 199 -13.02 0.25 -15.89
C ILE A 199 -14.27 0.72 -15.15
N THR A 200 -14.56 2.01 -15.17
CA THR A 200 -15.76 2.58 -14.53
C THR A 200 -17.04 2.00 -15.11
N GLU A 201 -17.13 1.89 -16.43
CA GLU A 201 -18.31 1.34 -17.11
C GLU A 201 -18.47 -0.17 -16.81
N LEU A 202 -17.38 -0.96 -16.84
CA LEU A 202 -17.42 -2.38 -16.48
C LEU A 202 -17.83 -2.59 -15.01
N THR A 203 -17.34 -1.74 -14.11
CA THR A 203 -17.69 -1.77 -12.69
C THR A 203 -19.17 -1.46 -12.48
N ARG A 204 -19.70 -0.44 -13.17
CA ARG A 204 -21.12 -0.10 -13.14
C ARG A 204 -21.99 -1.26 -13.65
N ARG A 205 -21.66 -1.83 -14.81
CA ARG A 205 -22.37 -2.98 -15.36
C ARG A 205 -22.32 -4.21 -14.45
N LYS A 206 -21.18 -4.44 -13.83
CA LYS A 206 -21.05 -5.53 -12.83
C LYS A 206 -21.98 -5.31 -11.64
N ALA A 207 -22.06 -4.07 -11.11
CA ALA A 207 -22.96 -3.75 -10.02
C ALA A 207 -24.44 -3.91 -10.43
N GLU A 208 -24.81 -3.51 -11.64
CA GLU A 208 -26.15 -3.71 -12.17
C GLU A 208 -26.51 -5.19 -12.36
N ALA A 209 -25.56 -6.01 -12.85
CA ALA A 209 -25.75 -7.45 -12.99
C ALA A 209 -25.97 -8.13 -11.62
N VAL A 210 -25.21 -7.74 -10.59
CA VAL A 210 -25.40 -8.20 -9.21
C VAL A 210 -26.78 -7.77 -8.68
N GLY A 211 -27.19 -6.52 -8.93
CA GLY A 211 -28.51 -6.04 -8.52
C GLY A 211 -29.71 -6.72 -9.19
N ARG A 212 -29.46 -7.36 -10.34
CA ARG A 212 -30.45 -8.18 -11.09
C ARG A 212 -30.31 -9.68 -10.83
N GLU A 213 -29.41 -10.06 -9.87
CA GLU A 213 -29.08 -11.45 -9.55
C GLU A 213 -28.51 -12.28 -10.72
N ASP A 214 -28.01 -11.60 -11.77
CA ASP A 214 -27.32 -12.23 -12.90
C ASP A 214 -25.84 -12.45 -12.57
N TYR A 215 -25.59 -13.50 -11.80
CA TYR A 215 -24.24 -13.82 -11.31
C TYR A 215 -23.31 -14.32 -12.42
N ASP A 216 -23.85 -14.88 -13.51
CA ASP A 216 -23.04 -15.31 -14.64
C ASP A 216 -22.48 -14.13 -15.43
N LEU A 217 -23.31 -13.10 -15.65
CA LEU A 217 -22.86 -11.86 -16.26
C LEU A 217 -21.89 -11.11 -15.34
N ALA A 218 -22.17 -11.03 -14.03
CA ALA A 218 -21.29 -10.39 -13.06
C ALA A 218 -19.91 -11.06 -13.02
N LYS A 219 -19.85 -12.40 -13.12
CA LYS A 219 -18.59 -13.14 -13.19
C LYS A 219 -17.79 -12.82 -14.46
N ARG A 220 -18.43 -12.84 -15.62
CA ARG A 220 -17.78 -12.48 -16.91
C ARG A 220 -17.22 -11.05 -16.89
N LEU A 221 -17.96 -10.09 -16.34
CA LEU A 221 -17.52 -8.69 -16.20
C LEU A 221 -16.37 -8.53 -15.21
N LYS A 222 -16.32 -9.36 -14.16
CA LYS A 222 -15.19 -9.43 -13.23
C LYS A 222 -13.91 -9.92 -13.90
N ASP A 223 -14.03 -10.88 -14.82
CA ASP A 223 -12.87 -11.44 -15.53
C ASP A 223 -12.33 -10.49 -16.63
N GLN A 224 -13.08 -9.42 -16.95
CA GLN A 224 -12.67 -8.34 -17.86
C GLN A 224 -12.06 -7.12 -17.15
N LEU A 225 -12.20 -7.02 -15.83
CA LEU A 225 -11.63 -5.98 -14.98
C LEU A 225 -10.23 -6.33 -14.51
#